data_8bb4c0ee1ea27a535130bf4a61295618
#
_entry.id   8bb4c0ee1ea27a535130bf4a61295618
#
_cell.length_a   1.000
_cell.length_b   1.000
_cell.length_c   1.000
_cell.angle_alpha   90.00
_cell.angle_beta   90.00
_cell.angle_gamma   90.00
#
_symmetry.space_group_name_H-M   'P 1'
#
loop_
_entity.id
_entity.type
_entity.pdbx_description
1 polymer ?
#
loop_
_entity_poly.entity_id
_entity_poly.type
_entity_poly.pdbx_seq_one_letter_code
_entity_poly.pdbx_strand_id
1 'polypeptide(L)'
;MKIIDNFLTPSYADALEDQFLSPQQEWFFNRNASYLEEEEKFHMKFGFQFHVFRLDTGFSDTKLTYFLKPLLFQIQDAVKCTNLLKCRVDMTMASGTKVIHDPHIDIPFELASGINNYTTTIYYTSDSDGDTVLYNETEESDQYTVMETITPKKNRLLIFDGKRFHTGHSPMLHQNRVLINSNFIL
;
A
#
# COMPACT_ATOMS: atom_id res chain seq x y z
N MET A 1 -15.47 -2.49 3.44
CA MET A 1 -14.16 -2.51 4.12
C MET A 1 -14.11 -3.67 5.13
N LYS A 2 -12.95 -4.31 5.28
CA LYS A 2 -12.70 -5.40 6.25
C LYS A 2 -11.27 -5.26 6.79
N ILE A 3 -11.10 -5.47 8.09
CA ILE A 3 -9.79 -5.52 8.75
C ILE A 3 -9.61 -6.93 9.33
N ILE A 4 -8.44 -7.53 9.13
CA ILE A 4 -8.07 -8.84 9.67
C ILE A 4 -6.74 -8.66 10.41
N ASP A 5 -6.76 -8.77 11.73
CA ASP A 5 -5.55 -8.81 12.56
C ASP A 5 -5.01 -10.25 12.63
N ASN A 6 -3.70 -10.39 12.82
CA ASN A 6 -3.00 -11.68 12.87
C ASN A 6 -3.28 -12.52 11.62
N PHE A 7 -3.18 -11.88 10.45
CA PHE A 7 -3.53 -12.47 9.16
C PHE A 7 -2.63 -13.63 8.77
N LEU A 8 -1.33 -13.50 9.00
CA LEU A 8 -0.33 -14.54 8.75
C LEU A 8 0.05 -15.27 10.04
N THR A 9 0.73 -16.41 9.89
CA THR A 9 1.41 -17.05 11.03
C THR A 9 2.45 -16.08 11.62
N PRO A 10 2.63 -16.06 12.95
CA PRO A 10 3.57 -15.13 13.58
C PRO A 10 4.98 -15.18 12.98
N SER A 11 5.53 -16.37 12.78
CA SER A 11 6.88 -16.54 12.22
C SER A 11 7.04 -15.97 10.81
N TYR A 12 6.00 -16.02 9.97
CA TYR A 12 6.07 -15.42 8.63
C TYR A 12 5.91 -13.91 8.69
N ALA A 13 5.05 -13.41 9.58
CA ALA A 13 4.92 -11.97 9.82
C ALA A 13 6.22 -11.36 10.36
N ASP A 14 6.90 -12.05 11.29
CA ASP A 14 8.22 -11.66 11.81
C ASP A 14 9.27 -11.63 10.70
N ALA A 15 9.32 -12.68 9.88
CA ALA A 15 10.26 -12.76 8.76
C ALA A 15 10.04 -11.67 7.69
N LEU A 16 8.78 -11.22 7.47
CA LEU A 16 8.48 -10.10 6.58
C LEU A 16 8.98 -8.77 7.17
N GLU A 17 8.75 -8.52 8.45
CA GLU A 17 9.26 -7.33 9.12
C GLU A 17 10.79 -7.28 9.08
N ASP A 18 11.46 -8.36 9.47
CA ASP A 18 12.92 -8.49 9.45
C ASP A 18 13.49 -8.25 8.04
N GLN A 19 12.84 -8.80 7.01
CA GLN A 19 13.24 -8.60 5.61
C GLN A 19 13.21 -7.13 5.23
N PHE A 20 12.11 -6.42 5.52
CA PHE A 20 11.94 -5.04 5.08
C PHE A 20 12.70 -4.03 5.93
N LEU A 21 13.02 -4.35 7.17
CA LEU A 21 13.86 -3.52 8.05
C LEU A 21 15.35 -3.87 7.94
N SER A 22 15.70 -4.90 7.15
CA SER A 22 17.08 -5.27 6.90
C SER A 22 17.86 -4.16 6.21
N PRO A 23 19.09 -3.86 6.63
CA PRO A 23 19.96 -2.91 5.94
C PRO A 23 20.39 -3.40 4.54
N GLN A 24 20.14 -4.68 4.21
CA GLN A 24 20.43 -5.27 2.91
C GLN A 24 19.25 -5.22 1.96
N GLN A 25 18.06 -4.73 2.41
CA GLN A 25 16.90 -4.56 1.56
C GLN A 25 17.12 -3.42 0.57
N GLU A 26 17.07 -3.72 -0.71
CA GLU A 26 17.12 -2.73 -1.76
C GLU A 26 15.78 -1.99 -1.87
N TRP A 27 15.84 -0.66 -1.91
CA TRP A 27 14.70 0.22 -2.07
C TRP A 27 14.92 1.18 -3.23
N PHE A 28 13.87 1.42 -4.01
CA PHE A 28 13.88 2.41 -5.07
C PHE A 28 13.25 3.71 -4.57
N PHE A 29 14.03 4.78 -4.63
CA PHE A 29 13.53 6.11 -4.25
C PHE A 29 12.41 6.56 -5.19
N ASN A 30 11.29 6.94 -4.63
CA ASN A 30 10.18 7.56 -5.34
C ASN A 30 10.05 9.01 -4.87
N ARG A 31 10.35 9.95 -5.76
CA ARG A 31 10.27 11.38 -5.48
C ARG A 31 8.84 11.82 -5.13
N ASN A 32 7.85 11.15 -5.69
CA ASN A 32 6.43 11.42 -5.55
C ASN A 32 5.70 10.14 -5.17
N ALA A 33 5.45 9.92 -3.88
CA ALA A 33 4.72 8.75 -3.40
C ALA A 33 3.21 8.84 -3.73
N SER A 34 2.68 10.04 -3.94
CA SER A 34 1.35 10.33 -4.48
C SER A 34 1.50 11.19 -5.73
N TYR A 35 0.65 10.99 -6.73
CA TYR A 35 0.66 11.75 -7.99
C TYR A 35 0.37 13.23 -7.71
N LEU A 36 1.36 14.10 -7.96
CA LEU A 36 1.20 15.55 -7.97
C LEU A 36 1.70 16.11 -9.28
N GLU A 37 1.00 17.13 -9.77
CA GLU A 37 1.44 17.96 -10.87
C GLU A 37 2.69 18.78 -10.51
N GLU A 38 3.44 19.21 -11.50
CA GLU A 38 4.87 19.58 -11.52
C GLU A 38 5.34 20.77 -10.65
N GLU A 39 4.55 21.47 -9.86
CA GLU A 39 4.92 22.81 -9.40
C GLU A 39 5.48 22.95 -7.97
N GLU A 40 5.44 21.95 -7.13
CA GLU A 40 6.01 22.11 -5.78
C GLU A 40 7.47 21.67 -5.70
N LYS A 41 8.37 22.63 -5.67
CA LYS A 41 9.83 22.41 -5.66
C LYS A 41 10.37 21.67 -4.44
N PHE A 42 9.63 21.63 -3.34
CA PHE A 42 10.03 20.98 -2.08
C PHE A 42 8.81 20.41 -1.36
N HIS A 43 8.46 19.16 -1.60
CA HIS A 43 7.47 18.47 -0.80
C HIS A 43 8.09 17.24 -0.14
N MET A 44 7.67 16.98 1.09
CA MET A 44 8.08 15.82 1.88
C MET A 44 7.27 14.55 1.53
N LYS A 45 6.60 14.52 0.37
CA LYS A 45 5.74 13.42 -0.09
C LYS A 45 6.53 12.35 -0.87
N PHE A 46 7.80 12.18 -0.55
CA PHE A 46 8.63 11.12 -1.11
C PHE A 46 8.46 9.82 -0.32
N GLY A 47 8.89 8.73 -0.92
CA GLY A 47 8.92 7.43 -0.30
C GLY A 47 9.90 6.49 -1.00
N PHE A 48 9.87 5.26 -0.58
CA PHE A 48 10.63 4.19 -1.20
C PHE A 48 9.68 3.09 -1.61
N GLN A 49 9.98 2.43 -2.71
CA GLN A 49 9.09 1.39 -3.24
C GLN A 49 9.87 0.23 -3.84
N PHE A 50 9.19 -0.91 -3.89
CA PHE A 50 9.65 -2.08 -4.63
C PHE A 50 8.44 -2.70 -5.35
N HIS A 51 8.52 -2.81 -6.70
CA HIS A 51 7.47 -3.42 -7.49
C HIS A 51 7.59 -4.95 -7.49
N VAL A 52 6.60 -5.62 -6.95
CA VAL A 52 6.50 -7.09 -6.91
C VAL A 52 5.82 -7.61 -8.17
N PHE A 53 4.72 -6.95 -8.57
CA PHE A 53 3.94 -7.30 -9.75
C PHE A 53 3.38 -6.06 -10.43
N ARG A 54 3.44 -6.05 -11.75
CA ARG A 54 2.80 -5.07 -12.63
C ARG A 54 2.10 -5.78 -13.77
N LEU A 55 0.97 -5.24 -14.20
CA LEU A 55 0.15 -5.86 -15.25
C LEU A 55 0.89 -5.97 -16.60
N ASP A 56 1.74 -4.99 -16.92
CA ASP A 56 2.50 -4.90 -18.16
C ASP A 56 3.73 -5.83 -18.21
N THR A 57 4.36 -6.11 -17.05
CA THR A 57 5.62 -6.85 -16.96
C THR A 57 5.55 -8.16 -16.16
N GLY A 58 4.43 -8.40 -15.48
CA GLY A 58 4.27 -9.55 -14.60
C GLY A 58 5.04 -9.42 -13.28
N PHE A 59 5.36 -10.56 -12.68
CA PHE A 59 6.17 -10.63 -11.47
C PHE A 59 7.63 -10.25 -11.76
N SER A 60 8.22 -9.42 -10.89
CA SER A 60 9.66 -9.19 -10.91
C SER A 60 10.40 -10.48 -10.53
N ASP A 61 11.51 -10.79 -11.22
CA ASP A 61 12.30 -11.98 -10.96
C ASP A 61 13.34 -11.72 -9.86
N THR A 62 12.88 -11.68 -8.62
CA THR A 62 13.73 -11.43 -7.45
C THR A 62 13.43 -12.38 -6.30
N LYS A 63 14.42 -12.61 -5.43
CA LYS A 63 14.23 -13.40 -4.21
C LYS A 63 13.10 -12.86 -3.35
N LEU A 64 12.99 -11.54 -3.26
CA LEU A 64 11.91 -10.88 -2.50
C LEU A 64 10.54 -11.20 -3.08
N THR A 65 10.38 -11.17 -4.39
CA THR A 65 9.12 -11.53 -5.04
C THR A 65 8.71 -12.97 -4.72
N TYR A 66 9.65 -13.91 -4.80
CA TYR A 66 9.37 -15.32 -4.42
C TYR A 66 9.00 -15.46 -2.95
N PHE A 67 9.65 -14.70 -2.08
CA PHE A 67 9.35 -14.68 -0.64
C PHE A 67 7.94 -14.12 -0.34
N LEU A 68 7.44 -13.20 -1.16
CA LEU A 68 6.11 -12.58 -1.00
C LEU A 68 4.95 -13.39 -1.63
N LYS A 69 5.22 -14.32 -2.54
CA LYS A 69 4.15 -15.10 -3.19
C LYS A 69 3.21 -15.80 -2.21
N PRO A 70 3.66 -16.45 -1.12
CA PRO A 70 2.75 -17.06 -0.15
C PRO A 70 1.77 -16.08 0.50
N LEU A 71 2.22 -14.84 0.79
CA LEU A 71 1.33 -13.78 1.28
C LEU A 71 0.27 -13.45 0.23
N LEU A 72 0.66 -13.27 -1.04
CA LEU A 72 -0.26 -12.94 -2.12
C LEU A 72 -1.33 -14.01 -2.33
N PHE A 73 -0.97 -15.29 -2.25
CA PHE A 73 -1.94 -16.39 -2.32
C PHE A 73 -2.94 -16.36 -1.16
N GLN A 74 -2.46 -16.11 0.07
CA GLN A 74 -3.35 -15.98 1.23
C GLN A 74 -4.27 -14.76 1.11
N ILE A 75 -3.78 -13.65 0.56
CA ILE A 75 -4.63 -12.48 0.27
C ILE A 75 -5.68 -12.85 -0.79
N GLN A 76 -5.30 -13.50 -1.89
CA GLN A 76 -6.24 -13.97 -2.93
C GLN A 76 -7.36 -14.82 -2.34
N ASP A 77 -7.04 -15.76 -1.46
CA ASP A 77 -8.02 -16.58 -0.76
C ASP A 77 -8.94 -15.75 0.13
N ALA A 78 -8.39 -14.73 0.83
CA ALA A 78 -9.15 -13.86 1.72
C ALA A 78 -10.12 -12.92 0.98
N VAL A 79 -9.74 -12.44 -0.21
CA VAL A 79 -10.57 -11.57 -1.06
C VAL A 79 -11.40 -12.35 -2.08
N LYS A 80 -11.14 -13.66 -2.25
CA LYS A 80 -11.81 -14.55 -3.23
C LYS A 80 -11.65 -14.06 -4.68
N CYS A 81 -10.48 -13.52 -4.99
CA CYS A 81 -10.13 -13.00 -6.30
C CYS A 81 -9.02 -13.84 -6.92
N THR A 82 -8.96 -13.86 -8.25
CA THR A 82 -8.00 -14.70 -8.98
C THR A 82 -6.91 -13.91 -9.69
N ASN A 83 -7.18 -12.67 -10.08
CA ASN A 83 -6.27 -11.91 -10.91
C ASN A 83 -5.67 -10.72 -10.15
N LEU A 84 -4.34 -10.76 -9.99
CA LEU A 84 -3.57 -9.66 -9.44
C LEU A 84 -3.37 -8.59 -10.53
N LEU A 85 -3.67 -7.33 -10.21
CA LEU A 85 -3.46 -6.17 -11.09
C LEU A 85 -2.12 -5.49 -10.81
N LYS A 86 -1.80 -5.35 -9.53
CA LYS A 86 -0.62 -4.62 -9.06
C LYS A 86 -0.23 -5.13 -7.69
N CYS A 87 1.05 -5.22 -7.41
CA CYS A 87 1.58 -5.42 -6.07
C CYS A 87 2.86 -4.62 -5.90
N ARG A 88 2.92 -3.84 -4.83
CA ARG A 88 4.03 -2.98 -4.49
C ARG A 88 4.26 -2.98 -2.98
N VAL A 89 5.53 -2.98 -2.59
CA VAL A 89 5.93 -2.67 -1.22
C VAL A 89 6.28 -1.19 -1.16
N ASP A 90 5.74 -0.49 -0.18
CA ASP A 90 5.96 0.94 0.03
C ASP A 90 6.52 1.19 1.42
N MET A 91 7.49 2.10 1.50
CA MET A 91 8.02 2.60 2.75
C MET A 91 7.99 4.14 2.75
N THR A 92 7.40 4.71 3.79
CA THR A 92 7.51 6.13 4.12
C THR A 92 8.28 6.30 5.42
N MET A 93 9.07 7.37 5.51
CA MET A 93 9.94 7.66 6.65
C MET A 93 9.37 8.79 7.50
N ALA A 94 9.73 8.80 8.77
CA ALA A 94 9.50 9.97 9.61
C ALA A 94 10.24 11.19 9.05
N SER A 95 9.54 12.29 8.92
CA SER A 95 10.09 13.56 8.39
C SER A 95 10.10 14.69 9.43
N GLY A 96 9.82 14.37 10.70
CA GLY A 96 9.72 15.36 11.78
C GLY A 96 8.43 16.17 11.80
N THR A 97 7.62 16.07 10.75
CA THR A 97 6.28 16.66 10.65
C THR A 97 5.30 15.64 10.08
N LYS A 98 4.03 15.72 10.45
CA LYS A 98 2.99 14.88 9.86
C LYS A 98 2.73 15.34 8.42
N VAL A 99 3.19 14.56 7.46
CA VAL A 99 2.91 14.80 6.04
C VAL A 99 1.76 13.90 5.61
N ILE A 100 0.72 14.52 5.08
CA ILE A 100 -0.43 13.81 4.50
C ILE A 100 -0.21 13.78 2.98
N HIS A 101 -0.20 12.57 2.43
CA HIS A 101 -0.12 12.40 0.98
C HIS A 101 -1.44 12.74 0.32
N ASP A 102 -1.44 12.95 -1.01
CA ASP A 102 -2.67 13.31 -1.71
C ASP A 102 -3.65 12.13 -1.80
N PRO A 103 -4.95 12.40 -1.71
CA PRO A 103 -5.97 11.39 -1.97
C PRO A 103 -5.83 10.83 -3.39
N HIS A 104 -5.84 9.50 -3.51
CA HIS A 104 -5.69 8.82 -4.79
C HIS A 104 -6.39 7.46 -4.80
N ILE A 105 -6.51 6.89 -5.99
CA ILE A 105 -6.80 5.48 -6.23
C ILE A 105 -5.56 4.81 -6.80
N ASP A 106 -5.37 3.51 -6.53
CA ASP A 106 -4.15 2.80 -6.94
C ASP A 106 -4.06 2.52 -8.44
N ILE A 107 -5.20 2.33 -9.08
CA ILE A 107 -5.33 2.03 -10.51
C ILE A 107 -5.97 3.24 -11.18
N PRO A 108 -5.26 3.99 -12.05
CA PRO A 108 -5.83 5.14 -12.76
C PRO A 108 -7.10 4.79 -13.52
N PHE A 109 -8.05 5.74 -13.62
CA PHE A 109 -9.35 5.52 -14.26
C PHE A 109 -9.23 5.05 -15.71
N GLU A 110 -8.21 5.50 -16.45
CA GLU A 110 -7.96 5.10 -17.84
C GLU A 110 -7.61 3.59 -17.94
N LEU A 111 -6.85 3.08 -16.97
CA LEU A 111 -6.49 1.66 -16.88
C LEU A 111 -7.62 0.82 -16.27
N ALA A 112 -8.45 1.44 -15.44
CA ALA A 112 -9.64 0.82 -14.87
C ALA A 112 -10.82 0.78 -15.86
N SER A 113 -10.72 1.48 -17.02
CA SER A 113 -11.74 1.44 -18.07
C SER A 113 -11.84 0.03 -18.65
N GLY A 114 -12.83 -0.74 -18.22
CA GLY A 114 -12.99 -2.17 -18.51
C GLY A 114 -12.83 -3.09 -17.28
N ILE A 115 -12.32 -2.58 -16.17
CA ILE A 115 -12.28 -3.28 -14.88
C ILE A 115 -13.41 -2.73 -14.02
N ASN A 116 -14.55 -3.41 -14.03
CA ASN A 116 -15.73 -2.92 -13.34
C ASN A 116 -15.61 -2.95 -11.81
N ASN A 117 -14.93 -3.95 -11.27
CA ASN A 117 -14.75 -4.10 -9.83
C ASN A 117 -13.34 -4.63 -9.52
N TYR A 118 -12.66 -3.96 -8.62
CA TYR A 118 -11.39 -4.42 -8.07
C TYR A 118 -11.30 -4.05 -6.59
N THR A 119 -10.51 -4.83 -5.87
CA THR A 119 -10.27 -4.66 -4.44
C THR A 119 -8.85 -4.21 -4.21
N THR A 120 -8.67 -3.22 -3.36
CA THR A 120 -7.37 -2.83 -2.81
C THR A 120 -7.17 -3.51 -1.45
N THR A 121 -5.96 -4.02 -1.25
CA THR A 121 -5.53 -4.58 0.02
C THR A 121 -4.24 -3.93 0.48
N ILE A 122 -4.14 -3.66 1.78
CA ILE A 122 -2.93 -3.16 2.41
C ILE A 122 -2.57 -4.09 3.55
N TYR A 123 -1.42 -4.77 3.43
CA TYR A 123 -0.86 -5.55 4.52
C TYR A 123 0.24 -4.73 5.21
N TYR A 124 0.10 -4.51 6.51
CA TYR A 124 1.08 -3.79 7.31
C TYR A 124 2.10 -4.75 7.90
N THR A 125 3.38 -4.52 7.60
CA THR A 125 4.48 -5.40 8.01
C THR A 125 4.98 -5.09 9.41
N SER A 126 4.75 -3.88 9.89
CA SER A 126 5.18 -3.39 11.22
C SER A 126 4.14 -2.45 11.80
N ASP A 127 4.24 -2.18 13.09
CA ASP A 127 3.50 -1.12 13.75
C ASP A 127 3.99 0.25 13.27
N SER A 128 3.07 1.20 13.13
CA SER A 128 3.39 2.60 12.78
C SER A 128 2.23 3.51 13.19
N ASP A 129 2.53 4.79 13.36
CA ASP A 129 1.55 5.86 13.54
C ASP A 129 1.27 6.65 12.25
N GLY A 130 1.77 6.16 11.12
CA GLY A 130 1.45 6.69 9.79
C GLY A 130 0.14 6.11 9.27
N ASP A 131 -1.00 6.68 9.65
CA ASP A 131 -2.31 6.13 9.35
C ASP A 131 -2.62 6.03 7.85
N THR A 132 -3.47 5.07 7.49
CA THR A 132 -4.19 5.05 6.22
C THR A 132 -5.56 5.69 6.43
N VAL A 133 -5.92 6.65 5.59
CA VAL A 133 -7.23 7.30 5.60
C VAL A 133 -8.01 6.87 4.37
N LEU A 134 -9.22 6.37 4.58
CA LEU A 134 -10.19 6.08 3.54
C LEU A 134 -11.22 7.21 3.48
N TYR A 135 -11.58 7.61 2.27
CA TYR A 135 -12.59 8.65 2.02
C TYR A 135 -13.90 8.04 1.53
N ASN A 136 -14.98 8.79 1.65
CA ASN A 136 -16.29 8.36 1.12
C ASN A 136 -16.36 8.40 -0.41
N GLU A 137 -15.53 9.20 -1.02
CA GLU A 137 -15.52 9.47 -2.45
C GLU A 137 -14.93 8.31 -3.24
N THR A 138 -15.53 8.03 -4.40
CA THR A 138 -15.11 7.05 -5.41
C THR A 138 -14.85 7.69 -6.76
N GLU A 139 -15.00 9.01 -6.83
CA GLU A 139 -14.70 9.86 -7.98
C GLU A 139 -13.86 11.04 -7.51
N GLU A 140 -13.16 11.70 -8.42
CA GLU A 140 -12.38 12.91 -8.09
C GLU A 140 -13.28 14.00 -7.50
N SER A 141 -12.79 14.66 -6.46
CA SER A 141 -13.52 15.68 -5.72
C SER A 141 -12.59 16.78 -5.23
N ASP A 142 -13.08 18.02 -5.22
CA ASP A 142 -12.37 19.13 -4.57
C ASP A 142 -12.34 19.02 -3.05
N GLN A 143 -13.22 18.19 -2.48
CA GLN A 143 -13.31 17.95 -1.05
C GLN A 143 -13.51 16.46 -0.78
N TYR A 144 -12.63 15.90 0.04
CA TYR A 144 -12.69 14.50 0.48
C TYR A 144 -13.16 14.42 1.91
N THR A 145 -14.18 13.58 2.17
CA THR A 145 -14.74 13.35 3.49
C THR A 145 -14.23 12.04 4.09
N VAL A 146 -13.63 12.10 5.26
CA VAL A 146 -13.04 10.92 5.92
C VAL A 146 -14.14 9.92 6.27
N MET A 147 -14.01 8.71 5.75
CA MET A 147 -14.84 7.56 6.11
C MET A 147 -14.27 6.82 7.33
N GLU A 148 -12.97 6.54 7.29
CA GLU A 148 -12.29 5.76 8.32
C GLU A 148 -10.79 6.09 8.34
N THR A 149 -10.17 6.01 9.52
CA THR A 149 -8.73 6.11 9.71
C THR A 149 -8.21 4.82 10.33
N ILE A 150 -7.25 4.20 9.68
CA ILE A 150 -6.71 2.89 10.06
C ILE A 150 -5.24 3.03 10.45
N THR A 151 -4.95 2.81 11.73
CA THR A 151 -3.58 2.78 12.22
C THR A 151 -2.89 1.47 11.80
N PRO A 152 -1.71 1.55 11.18
CA PRO A 152 -0.91 0.38 10.88
C PRO A 152 -0.60 -0.44 12.12
N LYS A 153 -0.82 -1.75 12.01
CA LYS A 153 -0.46 -2.72 13.02
C LYS A 153 0.22 -3.90 12.35
N LYS A 154 1.31 -4.35 12.90
CA LYS A 154 2.00 -5.55 12.41
C LYS A 154 1.03 -6.70 12.20
N ASN A 155 1.14 -7.37 11.05
CA ASN A 155 0.31 -8.51 10.68
C ASN A 155 -1.19 -8.18 10.55
N ARG A 156 -1.52 -6.94 10.16
CA ARG A 156 -2.88 -6.50 9.84
C ARG A 156 -3.06 -6.43 8.33
N LEU A 157 -4.15 -7.02 7.85
CA LEU A 157 -4.62 -6.87 6.47
C LEU A 157 -5.88 -5.98 6.46
N LEU A 158 -5.80 -4.89 5.71
CA LEU A 158 -6.92 -4.02 5.36
C LEU A 158 -7.40 -4.37 3.95
N ILE A 159 -8.71 -4.50 3.74
CA ILE A 159 -9.36 -4.81 2.46
C ILE A 159 -10.47 -3.79 2.23
N PHE A 160 -10.49 -3.14 1.06
CA PHE A 160 -11.52 -2.17 0.69
C PHE A 160 -11.75 -2.10 -0.82
N ASP A 161 -12.84 -1.43 -1.21
CA ASP A 161 -13.18 -1.19 -2.61
C ASP A 161 -12.07 -0.36 -3.27
N GLY A 162 -11.49 -0.88 -4.35
CA GLY A 162 -10.35 -0.25 -5.02
C GLY A 162 -10.66 1.11 -5.65
N LYS A 163 -11.92 1.41 -5.95
CA LYS A 163 -12.35 2.72 -6.43
C LYS A 163 -12.39 3.80 -5.36
N ARG A 164 -12.26 3.41 -4.10
CA ARG A 164 -12.31 4.35 -2.99
C ARG A 164 -11.03 5.14 -2.89
N PHE A 165 -11.17 6.48 -2.87
CA PHE A 165 -10.04 7.36 -2.61
C PHE A 165 -9.48 7.10 -1.22
N HIS A 166 -8.18 7.10 -1.13
CA HIS A 166 -7.45 6.89 0.11
C HIS A 166 -6.12 7.62 0.09
N THR A 167 -5.53 7.77 1.28
CA THR A 167 -4.19 8.33 1.44
C THR A 167 -3.48 7.69 2.63
N GLY A 168 -2.20 8.02 2.79
CA GLY A 168 -1.40 7.68 3.96
C GLY A 168 -0.74 8.92 4.57
N HIS A 169 -0.33 8.79 5.82
CA HIS A 169 0.50 9.78 6.48
C HIS A 169 1.94 9.28 6.61
N SER A 170 2.90 10.21 6.67
CA SER A 170 4.21 9.88 7.22
C SER A 170 4.10 9.60 8.73
N PRO A 171 4.89 8.65 9.26
CA PRO A 171 4.94 8.42 10.70
C PRO A 171 5.62 9.58 11.43
N MET A 172 5.30 9.74 12.72
CA MET A 172 5.87 10.76 13.61
C MET A 172 6.64 10.15 14.78
N LEU A 173 6.09 9.10 15.38
CA LEU A 173 6.64 8.41 16.55
C LEU A 173 7.40 7.13 16.16
N HIS A 174 7.16 6.60 14.97
CA HIS A 174 7.85 5.47 14.40
C HIS A 174 8.83 5.94 13.33
N GLN A 175 9.94 5.24 13.17
CA GLN A 175 10.96 5.61 12.19
C GLN A 175 10.47 5.49 10.75
N ASN A 176 9.63 4.50 10.50
CA ASN A 176 9.09 4.19 9.18
C ASN A 176 7.68 3.61 9.25
N ARG A 177 7.05 3.55 8.09
CA ARG A 177 5.80 2.85 7.82
C ARG A 177 6.01 2.00 6.59
N VAL A 178 5.99 0.67 6.76
CA VAL A 178 6.16 -0.29 5.65
C VAL A 178 4.88 -1.07 5.44
N LEU A 179 4.45 -1.13 4.20
CA LEU A 179 3.24 -1.86 3.81
C LEU A 179 3.40 -2.54 2.45
N ILE A 180 2.55 -3.54 2.21
CA ILE A 180 2.40 -4.20 0.92
C ILE A 180 1.02 -3.88 0.39
N ASN A 181 0.98 -3.10 -0.69
CA ASN A 181 -0.24 -2.72 -1.40
C ASN A 181 -0.47 -3.70 -2.55
N SER A 182 -1.67 -4.27 -2.63
CA SER A 182 -2.04 -5.17 -3.72
C SER A 182 -3.46 -4.90 -4.22
N ASN A 183 -3.66 -4.99 -5.53
CA ASN A 183 -4.95 -4.76 -6.19
C ASN A 183 -5.36 -6.00 -6.95
N PHE A 184 -6.60 -6.45 -6.78
CA PHE A 184 -7.13 -7.67 -7.38
C PHE A 184 -8.45 -7.41 -8.10
N ILE A 185 -8.65 -8.02 -9.27
CA ILE A 185 -9.96 -8.05 -9.95
C ILE A 185 -10.90 -8.99 -9.19
N LEU A 186 -12.14 -8.50 -8.93
CA LEU A 186 -13.24 -9.26 -8.34
C LEU A 186 -13.94 -10.15 -9.36
#